data_4db54e537dab09da5cb5ac1eb5bf61e6
#
_entry.id   4db54e537dab09da5cb5ac1eb5bf61e6
#
_cell.length_a   1.000
_cell.length_b   1.000
_cell.length_c   1.000
_cell.angle_alpha   90.00
_cell.angle_beta   90.00
_cell.angle_gamma   90.00
#
_symmetry.space_group_name_H-M   'P 1'
#
loop_
_entity.id
_entity.type
_entity.pdbx_description
1 polymer ?
#
loop_
_entity_poly.entity_id
_entity_poly.type
_entity_poly.pdbx_seq_one_letter_code
_entity_poly.pdbx_strand_id
1 'polypeptide(L)'
;LEAMGRRGDSAYETEVYRWFTECPLSTEHYQFYRDFYKHPDFEGAYENPDSEIAANLSFTPEQFVIHYRIESYKRNYSYTTRCAAALTGYFADGTLAPAPQLVSDFGKNTLYGSMEFTKNAVWFSKLAQTYSGTPSEFYFWFYAGRFYQKGGMYYRQSRQCFEAAMAAASMTGNTSQKDNALWYLLNTSLNFSMDSIINSIDVYSREWTDCEYFEDFFEQLVTALLAAGRWNEFGHIYKAIDGYASDLTTAQFAYLYGRLIQEGLVEGTEEEARSAFERACRGGSSVYYKTLAAYRLGLWTNQIELQKILCAPTCVKESSSAAASSAAASSVSSGSSAPDTALENLLLGYACFGYPELIYPEWQKTQGQSISTETNFYLADFLAKCADSENLEKDYYVQSLRIAARAQRNAGSRIKREELSLVYPNFYNDLVSKYCEEYKISESVMYALIRSESFFDADVISSAGAIGLTQLMEFTGSDIARRFKMSDYSLTDPETNIRFGTWYLANLISRCDDSPLLGFFSYNAGITRVRRWLQSSLTEFGKKSNMPLDLFLETVPFAETREYGRKLISATIAYDWLASPSRFPQTVEELLK
;
A
#
# COMPACT_ATOMS: atom_id res chain seq x y z
N LEU A 1 18.75 16.95 -26.56
CA LEU A 1 17.82 17.93 -27.14
C LEU A 1 18.36 19.37 -27.04
N GLU A 2 18.80 19.85 -25.88
CA GLU A 2 19.36 21.21 -25.74
C GLU A 2 20.48 21.48 -26.73
N ALA A 3 21.42 20.56 -26.88
CA ALA A 3 22.55 20.72 -27.82
C ALA A 3 22.08 20.73 -29.28
N MET A 4 21.02 20.01 -29.61
CA MET A 4 20.40 20.04 -30.94
C MET A 4 19.74 21.40 -31.21
N GLY A 5 18.95 21.90 -30.26
CA GLY A 5 18.29 23.21 -30.39
C GLY A 5 19.30 24.36 -30.53
N ARG A 6 20.38 24.36 -29.74
CA ARG A 6 21.44 25.37 -29.83
C ARG A 6 22.20 25.35 -31.17
N ARG A 7 22.23 24.20 -31.87
CA ARG A 7 22.91 24.06 -33.18
C ARG A 7 21.97 24.31 -34.38
N GLY A 8 20.63 24.47 -34.12
CA GLY A 8 19.64 24.59 -35.18
C GLY A 8 19.49 23.31 -35.99
N ASP A 9 19.55 22.14 -35.32
CA ASP A 9 19.45 20.86 -35.98
C ASP A 9 18.03 20.67 -36.55
N SER A 10 17.93 20.29 -37.82
CA SER A 10 16.65 20.11 -38.51
C SER A 10 15.77 19.01 -37.92
N ALA A 11 16.34 18.06 -37.19
CA ALA A 11 15.60 17.00 -36.50
C ALA A 11 15.09 17.40 -35.10
N TYR A 12 15.44 18.60 -34.62
CA TYR A 12 15.17 19.02 -33.24
C TYR A 12 13.69 18.93 -32.86
N GLU A 13 12.82 19.53 -33.63
CA GLU A 13 11.36 19.56 -33.33
C GLU A 13 10.77 18.13 -33.33
N THR A 14 11.18 17.29 -34.28
CA THR A 14 10.74 15.90 -34.35
C THR A 14 11.17 15.09 -33.12
N GLU A 15 12.42 15.27 -32.68
CA GLU A 15 12.95 14.55 -31.50
C GLU A 15 12.31 15.06 -30.20
N VAL A 16 12.04 16.36 -30.09
CA VAL A 16 11.30 16.92 -28.94
C VAL A 16 9.88 16.35 -28.91
N TYR A 17 9.16 16.38 -30.03
CA TYR A 17 7.81 15.81 -30.12
C TYR A 17 7.80 14.33 -29.75
N ARG A 18 8.74 13.54 -30.29
CA ARG A 18 8.87 12.12 -29.97
C ARG A 18 9.07 11.87 -28.48
N TRP A 19 10.02 12.59 -27.89
CA TRP A 19 10.28 12.46 -26.44
C TRP A 19 9.06 12.80 -25.60
N PHE A 20 8.34 13.86 -25.97
CA PHE A 20 7.14 14.26 -25.27
C PHE A 20 5.94 13.34 -25.50
N THR A 21 5.89 12.53 -26.54
CA THR A 21 4.73 11.69 -26.87
C THR A 21 4.94 10.19 -26.58
N GLU A 22 6.17 9.70 -26.63
CA GLU A 22 6.48 8.30 -26.40
C GLU A 22 6.82 8.00 -24.93
N CYS A 23 7.29 8.98 -24.16
CA CYS A 23 7.68 8.79 -22.77
C CYS A 23 6.62 9.28 -21.78
N PRO A 24 6.49 8.64 -20.60
CA PRO A 24 5.76 9.22 -19.48
C PRO A 24 6.38 10.56 -19.08
N LEU A 25 5.56 11.58 -18.82
CA LEU A 25 6.07 12.89 -18.42
C LEU A 25 6.70 12.86 -17.03
N SER A 26 7.87 13.48 -16.93
CA SER A 26 8.65 13.63 -15.71
C SER A 26 8.92 15.10 -15.40
N THR A 27 9.53 15.35 -14.24
CA THR A 27 10.04 16.69 -13.88
C THR A 27 11.03 17.23 -14.91
N GLU A 28 11.82 16.36 -15.56
CA GLU A 28 12.81 16.74 -16.58
C GLU A 28 12.14 17.29 -17.84
N HIS A 29 11.03 16.69 -18.30
CA HIS A 29 10.23 17.22 -19.40
C HIS A 29 9.71 18.63 -19.07
N TYR A 30 9.20 18.83 -17.84
CA TYR A 30 8.69 20.12 -17.40
C TYR A 30 9.78 21.18 -17.33
N GLN A 31 10.97 20.83 -16.79
CA GLN A 31 12.13 21.73 -16.73
C GLN A 31 12.61 22.10 -18.13
N PHE A 32 12.77 21.11 -19.02
CA PHE A 32 13.15 21.34 -20.41
C PHE A 32 12.15 22.26 -21.12
N TYR A 33 10.86 22.02 -20.98
CA TYR A 33 9.82 22.86 -21.56
C TYR A 33 9.93 24.29 -21.06
N ARG A 34 10.04 24.50 -19.76
CA ARG A 34 10.13 25.83 -19.14
C ARG A 34 11.37 26.61 -19.58
N ASP A 35 12.52 25.94 -19.60
CA ASP A 35 13.82 26.60 -19.70
C ASP A 35 14.31 26.73 -21.16
N PHE A 36 13.86 25.85 -22.06
CA PHE A 36 14.39 25.77 -23.43
C PHE A 36 13.35 25.79 -24.53
N TYR A 37 12.11 25.37 -24.27
CA TYR A 37 11.10 25.17 -25.30
C TYR A 37 9.94 26.16 -25.21
N LYS A 38 9.63 26.71 -24.06
CA LYS A 38 8.51 27.62 -23.83
C LYS A 38 8.69 28.90 -24.64
N HIS A 39 7.73 29.17 -25.54
CA HIS A 39 7.68 30.43 -26.25
C HIS A 39 7.03 31.52 -25.38
N PRO A 40 7.55 32.77 -25.32
CA PRO A 40 6.99 33.84 -24.50
C PRO A 40 5.52 34.13 -24.76
N ASP A 41 5.09 34.05 -26.03
CA ASP A 41 3.70 34.33 -26.44
C ASP A 41 2.71 33.21 -26.04
N PHE A 42 3.21 32.05 -25.63
CA PHE A 42 2.36 30.98 -25.11
C PHE A 42 1.60 31.41 -23.85
N GLU A 43 2.19 32.18 -22.95
CA GLU A 43 1.55 32.59 -21.69
C GLU A 43 0.32 33.48 -21.94
N GLY A 44 0.43 34.45 -22.85
CA GLY A 44 -0.67 35.34 -23.18
C GLY A 44 -1.87 34.66 -23.88
N ALA A 45 -1.60 33.68 -24.75
CA ALA A 45 -2.61 32.83 -25.36
C ALA A 45 -3.28 31.88 -24.37
N TYR A 46 -2.64 31.63 -23.26
CA TYR A 46 -3.07 30.71 -22.22
C TYR A 46 -4.03 31.27 -21.23
N GLU A 47 -3.73 32.47 -20.73
CA GLU A 47 -4.57 33.15 -19.75
C GLU A 47 -5.91 33.52 -20.34
N ASN A 48 -5.98 33.74 -21.65
CA ASN A 48 -7.21 34.04 -22.36
C ASN A 48 -7.26 33.39 -23.75
N PRO A 49 -7.73 32.11 -23.87
CA PRO A 49 -7.80 31.38 -25.13
C PRO A 49 -8.73 32.00 -26.19
N ASP A 50 -9.59 32.92 -25.78
CA ASP A 50 -10.45 33.68 -26.69
C ASP A 50 -9.83 35.05 -27.11
N SER A 51 -8.57 35.30 -26.71
CA SER A 51 -7.87 36.52 -27.02
C SER A 51 -7.39 36.58 -28.48
N GLU A 52 -7.23 37.82 -28.99
CA GLU A 52 -6.63 38.08 -30.30
C GLU A 52 -5.21 37.45 -30.41
N ILE A 53 -4.49 37.34 -29.31
CA ILE A 53 -3.18 36.68 -29.23
C ILE A 53 -3.33 35.18 -29.49
N ALA A 54 -4.29 34.50 -28.88
CA ALA A 54 -4.57 33.10 -29.11
C ALA A 54 -5.02 32.79 -30.56
N ALA A 55 -5.79 33.71 -31.17
CA ALA A 55 -6.23 33.61 -32.56
C ALA A 55 -5.10 33.81 -33.58
N ASN A 56 -4.04 34.54 -33.20
CA ASN A 56 -2.92 34.88 -34.08
C ASN A 56 -1.69 34.00 -33.89
N LEU A 57 -1.65 33.15 -32.85
CA LEU A 57 -0.59 32.19 -32.64
C LEU A 57 -0.84 30.94 -33.48
N SER A 58 -0.07 30.78 -34.54
CA SER A 58 -0.04 29.55 -35.33
C SER A 58 0.87 28.53 -34.66
N PHE A 59 0.33 27.71 -33.77
CA PHE A 59 1.05 26.52 -33.28
C PHE A 59 1.06 25.45 -34.37
N THR A 60 2.21 24.79 -34.54
CA THR A 60 2.19 23.51 -35.26
C THR A 60 1.41 22.50 -34.40
N PRO A 61 0.78 21.47 -35.01
CA PRO A 61 0.10 20.42 -34.26
C PRO A 61 1.01 19.76 -33.21
N GLU A 62 2.30 19.61 -33.49
CA GLU A 62 3.29 19.05 -32.59
C GLU A 62 3.54 19.95 -31.38
N GLN A 63 3.70 21.24 -31.58
CA GLN A 63 3.84 22.23 -30.50
C GLN A 63 2.60 22.25 -29.61
N PHE A 64 1.41 22.20 -30.21
CA PHE A 64 0.13 22.11 -29.49
C PHE A 64 0.10 20.86 -28.57
N VAL A 65 0.54 19.69 -29.08
CA VAL A 65 0.55 18.45 -28.29
C VAL A 65 1.55 18.52 -27.14
N ILE A 66 2.76 18.99 -27.39
CA ILE A 66 3.79 19.16 -26.34
C ILE A 66 3.21 19.98 -25.19
N HIS A 67 2.60 21.08 -25.52
CA HIS A 67 2.00 21.98 -24.56
C HIS A 67 0.79 21.34 -23.84
N TYR A 68 -0.13 20.71 -24.59
CA TYR A 68 -1.25 19.97 -24.02
C TYR A 68 -0.77 18.96 -22.98
N ARG A 69 0.33 18.22 -23.23
CA ARG A 69 0.88 17.27 -22.30
C ARG A 69 1.48 17.94 -21.05
N ILE A 70 2.14 19.06 -21.19
CA ILE A 70 2.63 19.84 -20.04
C ILE A 70 1.48 20.32 -19.16
N GLU A 71 0.39 20.80 -19.74
CA GLU A 71 -0.80 21.21 -18.98
C GLU A 71 -1.49 19.98 -18.30
N SER A 72 -1.45 18.83 -18.96
CA SER A 72 -1.85 17.56 -18.34
C SER A 72 -0.99 17.23 -17.12
N TYR A 73 0.32 17.36 -17.22
CA TYR A 73 1.26 17.16 -16.10
C TYR A 73 0.97 18.11 -14.93
N LYS A 74 0.67 19.37 -15.22
CA LYS A 74 0.25 20.40 -14.24
C LYS A 74 -1.16 20.17 -13.68
N ARG A 75 -1.89 19.17 -14.18
CA ARG A 75 -3.31 18.89 -13.83
C ARG A 75 -4.27 20.04 -14.16
N ASN A 76 -3.99 20.82 -15.18
CA ASN A 76 -4.88 21.87 -15.67
C ASN A 76 -6.03 21.29 -16.51
N TYR A 77 -6.92 20.55 -15.83
CA TYR A 77 -8.01 19.82 -16.49
C TYR A 77 -9.02 20.74 -17.19
N SER A 78 -9.24 21.94 -16.69
CA SER A 78 -10.13 22.92 -17.32
C SER A 78 -9.62 23.30 -18.72
N TYR A 79 -8.34 23.57 -18.84
CA TYR A 79 -7.73 23.90 -20.13
C TYR A 79 -7.70 22.71 -21.08
N THR A 80 -7.17 21.56 -20.62
CA THR A 80 -6.99 20.38 -21.47
C THR A 80 -8.33 19.83 -21.98
N THR A 81 -9.42 19.96 -21.21
CA THR A 81 -10.75 19.56 -21.67
C THR A 81 -11.26 20.45 -22.81
N ARG A 82 -10.98 21.76 -22.78
CA ARG A 82 -11.31 22.66 -23.89
C ARG A 82 -10.53 22.36 -25.17
N CYS A 83 -9.30 21.87 -25.03
CA CYS A 83 -8.46 21.48 -26.16
C CYS A 83 -8.86 20.14 -26.81
N ALA A 84 -9.76 19.38 -26.19
CA ALA A 84 -10.11 18.02 -26.63
C ALA A 84 -10.63 17.94 -28.07
N ALA A 85 -11.42 18.92 -28.51
CA ALA A 85 -11.96 18.97 -29.88
C ALA A 85 -10.84 19.19 -30.92
N ALA A 86 -9.90 20.10 -30.65
CA ALA A 86 -8.76 20.37 -31.53
C ALA A 86 -7.86 19.12 -31.64
N LEU A 87 -7.54 18.50 -30.51
CA LEU A 87 -6.72 17.28 -30.47
C LEU A 87 -7.33 16.15 -31.32
N THR A 88 -8.62 15.89 -31.15
CA THR A 88 -9.32 14.85 -31.92
C THR A 88 -9.52 15.24 -33.39
N GLY A 89 -9.54 16.52 -33.71
CA GLY A 89 -9.50 17.05 -35.08
C GLY A 89 -8.21 16.60 -35.78
N TYR A 90 -7.05 16.82 -35.17
CA TYR A 90 -5.75 16.38 -35.71
C TYR A 90 -5.65 14.86 -35.88
N PHE A 91 -6.33 14.08 -35.02
CA PHE A 91 -6.40 12.63 -35.21
C PHE A 91 -7.30 12.26 -36.40
N ALA A 92 -8.42 12.97 -36.59
CA ALA A 92 -9.42 12.65 -37.61
C ALA A 92 -8.95 13.00 -39.01
N ASP A 93 -8.21 14.09 -39.19
CA ASP A 93 -7.66 14.53 -40.50
C ASP A 93 -6.30 13.88 -40.84
N GLY A 94 -5.77 13.08 -39.93
CA GLY A 94 -4.50 12.37 -40.13
C GLY A 94 -3.24 13.23 -39.93
N THR A 95 -3.40 14.47 -39.45
CA THR A 95 -2.28 15.38 -39.17
C THR A 95 -1.37 14.79 -38.07
N LEU A 96 -1.97 14.20 -37.04
CA LEU A 96 -1.26 13.53 -35.95
C LEU A 96 -1.82 12.13 -35.73
N ALA A 97 -0.92 11.18 -35.47
CA ALA A 97 -1.33 9.86 -35.01
C ALA A 97 -1.65 9.89 -33.50
N PRO A 98 -2.70 9.20 -33.05
CA PRO A 98 -3.02 9.11 -31.62
C PRO A 98 -2.00 8.23 -30.90
N ALA A 99 -0.89 8.83 -30.41
CA ALA A 99 0.12 8.12 -29.65
C ALA A 99 -0.43 7.63 -28.29
N PRO A 100 -0.04 6.44 -27.81
CA PRO A 100 -0.61 5.83 -26.60
C PRO A 100 -0.57 6.73 -25.36
N GLN A 101 0.56 7.37 -25.05
CA GLN A 101 0.69 8.25 -23.88
C GLN A 101 -0.17 9.51 -24.01
N LEU A 102 -0.25 10.07 -25.20
CA LEU A 102 -1.12 11.22 -25.48
C LEU A 102 -2.60 10.87 -25.27
N VAL A 103 -3.03 9.70 -25.75
CA VAL A 103 -4.41 9.22 -25.56
C VAL A 103 -4.70 8.91 -24.11
N SER A 104 -3.71 8.37 -23.36
CA SER A 104 -3.82 8.19 -21.92
C SER A 104 -4.05 9.52 -21.18
N ASP A 105 -3.28 10.55 -21.50
CA ASP A 105 -3.47 11.88 -20.91
C ASP A 105 -4.81 12.48 -21.33
N PHE A 106 -5.20 12.33 -22.59
CA PHE A 106 -6.48 12.80 -23.11
C PHE A 106 -7.66 12.17 -22.34
N GLY A 107 -7.64 10.86 -22.16
CA GLY A 107 -8.65 10.15 -21.40
C GLY A 107 -8.71 10.60 -19.94
N LYS A 108 -7.55 10.71 -19.28
CA LYS A 108 -7.43 11.19 -17.90
C LYS A 108 -7.94 12.62 -17.73
N ASN A 109 -7.51 13.53 -18.59
CA ASN A 109 -7.92 14.94 -18.54
C ASN A 109 -9.43 15.10 -18.71
N THR A 110 -10.00 14.38 -19.68
CA THR A 110 -11.45 14.40 -19.93
C THR A 110 -12.22 13.80 -18.73
N LEU A 111 -11.68 12.74 -18.09
CA LEU A 111 -12.30 12.10 -16.94
C LEU A 111 -12.39 13.01 -15.70
N TYR A 112 -11.40 13.87 -15.51
CA TYR A 112 -11.34 14.80 -14.37
C TYR A 112 -11.85 16.21 -14.69
N GLY A 113 -11.85 16.62 -15.96
CA GLY A 113 -12.25 17.95 -16.40
C GLY A 113 -13.68 18.06 -16.90
N SER A 114 -14.40 16.96 -17.12
CA SER A 114 -15.76 16.95 -17.64
C SER A 114 -16.71 16.17 -16.75
N MET A 115 -17.95 16.67 -16.61
CA MET A 115 -19.05 15.97 -15.91
C MET A 115 -20.00 15.23 -16.87
N GLU A 116 -19.77 15.30 -18.19
CA GLU A 116 -20.61 14.66 -19.22
C GLU A 116 -20.23 13.17 -19.42
N PHE A 117 -20.24 12.39 -18.35
CA PHE A 117 -19.68 11.03 -18.34
C PHE A 117 -20.25 10.13 -19.44
N THR A 118 -21.57 10.06 -19.60
CA THR A 118 -22.19 9.20 -20.60
C THR A 118 -21.84 9.62 -22.04
N LYS A 119 -21.84 10.93 -22.31
CA LYS A 119 -21.48 11.46 -23.62
C LYS A 119 -20.02 11.15 -23.96
N ASN A 120 -19.13 11.37 -22.99
CA ASN A 120 -17.72 11.05 -23.15
C ASN A 120 -17.47 9.55 -23.32
N ALA A 121 -18.22 8.70 -22.61
CA ALA A 121 -18.13 7.24 -22.77
C ALA A 121 -18.47 6.81 -24.21
N VAL A 122 -19.58 7.32 -24.76
CA VAL A 122 -19.99 7.04 -26.15
C VAL A 122 -18.96 7.58 -27.15
N TRP A 123 -18.43 8.76 -26.90
CA TRP A 123 -17.41 9.37 -27.76
C TRP A 123 -16.11 8.53 -27.77
N PHE A 124 -15.59 8.17 -26.60
CA PHE A 124 -14.39 7.35 -26.50
C PHE A 124 -14.59 5.93 -27.08
N SER A 125 -15.78 5.34 -26.94
CA SER A 125 -16.10 4.05 -27.58
C SER A 125 -16.04 4.14 -29.11
N LYS A 126 -16.50 5.27 -29.70
CA LYS A 126 -16.37 5.50 -31.15
C LYS A 126 -14.92 5.68 -31.58
N LEU A 127 -14.13 6.43 -30.80
CA LEU A 127 -12.70 6.58 -31.07
C LEU A 127 -11.98 5.23 -30.98
N ALA A 128 -12.31 4.39 -30.00
CA ALA A 128 -11.76 3.04 -29.89
C ALA A 128 -12.03 2.19 -31.15
N GLN A 129 -13.25 2.26 -31.68
CA GLN A 129 -13.62 1.56 -32.92
C GLN A 129 -12.86 2.13 -34.13
N THR A 130 -12.71 3.46 -34.20
CA THR A 130 -11.98 4.12 -35.31
C THR A 130 -10.50 3.76 -35.33
N TYR A 131 -9.88 3.64 -34.15
CA TYR A 131 -8.45 3.33 -34.00
C TYR A 131 -8.21 1.89 -33.57
N SER A 132 -9.11 0.96 -33.94
CA SER A 132 -8.96 -0.46 -33.66
C SER A 132 -7.70 -1.02 -34.32
N GLY A 133 -7.01 -1.92 -33.62
CA GLY A 133 -5.74 -2.51 -34.04
C GLY A 133 -4.51 -1.62 -33.81
N THR A 134 -4.69 -0.39 -33.30
CA THR A 134 -3.55 0.48 -32.92
C THR A 134 -3.22 0.32 -31.43
N PRO A 135 -1.97 0.64 -31.02
CA PRO A 135 -1.60 0.61 -29.60
C PRO A 135 -2.42 1.54 -28.69
N SER A 136 -3.13 2.50 -29.25
CA SER A 136 -3.97 3.46 -28.54
C SER A 136 -5.40 2.97 -28.31
N GLU A 137 -5.84 1.93 -29.01
CA GLU A 137 -7.17 1.33 -28.84
C GLU A 137 -7.47 1.00 -27.38
N PHE A 138 -6.48 0.44 -26.67
CA PHE A 138 -6.59 0.14 -25.24
C PHE A 138 -7.08 1.35 -24.42
N TYR A 139 -6.44 2.50 -24.58
CA TYR A 139 -6.78 3.68 -23.77
C TYR A 139 -8.16 4.24 -24.08
N PHE A 140 -8.59 4.20 -25.33
CA PHE A 140 -9.93 4.64 -25.70
C PHE A 140 -11.00 3.74 -25.05
N TRP A 141 -10.87 2.41 -25.13
CA TRP A 141 -11.78 1.48 -24.46
C TRP A 141 -11.70 1.61 -22.93
N PHE A 142 -10.51 1.69 -22.38
CA PHE A 142 -10.30 1.84 -20.95
C PHE A 142 -11.00 3.06 -20.38
N TYR A 143 -10.80 4.23 -20.98
CA TYR A 143 -11.46 5.45 -20.52
C TYR A 143 -12.96 5.47 -20.82
N ALA A 144 -13.44 4.87 -21.89
CA ALA A 144 -14.88 4.66 -22.09
C ALA A 144 -15.50 3.89 -20.94
N GLY A 145 -14.86 2.80 -20.50
CA GLY A 145 -15.25 2.03 -19.30
C GLY A 145 -15.25 2.87 -18.03
N ARG A 146 -14.21 3.70 -17.82
CA ARG A 146 -14.09 4.61 -16.67
C ARG A 146 -15.18 5.68 -16.66
N PHE A 147 -15.56 6.23 -17.81
CA PHE A 147 -16.66 7.19 -17.91
C PHE A 147 -18.00 6.53 -17.56
N TYR A 148 -18.30 5.35 -18.10
CA TYR A 148 -19.51 4.62 -17.73
C TYR A 148 -19.53 4.27 -16.22
N GLN A 149 -18.41 3.87 -15.65
CA GLN A 149 -18.29 3.60 -14.21
C GLN A 149 -18.62 4.85 -13.37
N LYS A 150 -18.06 6.02 -13.74
CA LYS A 150 -18.36 7.28 -13.05
C LYS A 150 -19.80 7.77 -13.27
N GLY A 151 -20.42 7.42 -14.38
CA GLY A 151 -21.84 7.70 -14.65
C GLY A 151 -22.82 6.89 -13.79
N GLY A 152 -22.36 5.86 -13.08
CA GLY A 152 -23.04 5.18 -11.97
C GLY A 152 -24.17 4.21 -12.36
N MET A 153 -24.75 4.30 -13.55
CA MET A 153 -25.91 3.48 -13.97
C MET A 153 -25.62 2.54 -15.16
N TYR A 154 -24.38 2.52 -15.61
CA TYR A 154 -23.99 1.88 -16.88
C TYR A 154 -23.05 0.67 -16.66
N TYR A 155 -23.37 -0.16 -15.68
CA TYR A 155 -22.55 -1.31 -15.29
C TYR A 155 -22.18 -2.21 -16.49
N ARG A 156 -23.18 -2.61 -17.30
CA ARG A 156 -22.95 -3.53 -18.42
C ARG A 156 -22.03 -2.92 -19.48
N GLN A 157 -22.27 -1.64 -19.81
CA GLN A 157 -21.46 -0.92 -20.78
C GLN A 157 -20.02 -0.70 -20.27
N SER A 158 -19.88 -0.35 -18.99
CA SER A 158 -18.57 -0.21 -18.36
C SER A 158 -17.77 -1.51 -18.46
N ARG A 159 -18.40 -2.63 -18.10
CA ARG A 159 -17.80 -3.95 -18.17
C ARG A 159 -17.38 -4.34 -19.60
N GLN A 160 -18.25 -4.16 -20.59
CA GLN A 160 -17.95 -4.42 -22.00
C GLN A 160 -16.75 -3.61 -22.51
N CYS A 161 -16.63 -2.34 -22.08
CA CYS A 161 -15.48 -1.53 -22.44
C CYS A 161 -14.19 -2.03 -21.81
N PHE A 162 -14.20 -2.50 -20.55
CA PHE A 162 -13.00 -3.08 -19.94
C PHE A 162 -12.64 -4.45 -20.57
N GLU A 163 -13.61 -5.26 -20.95
CA GLU A 163 -13.39 -6.49 -21.71
C GLU A 163 -12.72 -6.21 -23.07
N ALA A 164 -13.19 -5.17 -23.77
CA ALA A 164 -12.58 -4.73 -25.02
C ALA A 164 -11.17 -4.18 -24.81
N ALA A 165 -10.94 -3.43 -23.73
CA ALA A 165 -9.60 -2.95 -23.37
C ALA A 165 -8.65 -4.13 -23.06
N MET A 166 -9.09 -5.15 -22.32
CA MET A 166 -8.30 -6.36 -22.06
C MET A 166 -7.93 -7.08 -23.38
N ALA A 167 -8.87 -7.17 -24.31
CA ALA A 167 -8.62 -7.78 -25.63
C ALA A 167 -7.57 -6.98 -26.42
N ALA A 168 -7.68 -5.65 -26.47
CA ALA A 168 -6.71 -4.77 -27.12
C ALA A 168 -5.30 -4.88 -26.48
N ALA A 169 -5.22 -4.94 -25.14
CA ALA A 169 -3.96 -5.16 -24.42
C ALA A 169 -3.34 -6.52 -24.73
N SER A 170 -4.17 -7.57 -24.85
CA SER A 170 -3.71 -8.92 -25.19
C SER A 170 -3.13 -9.00 -26.60
N MET A 171 -3.71 -8.28 -27.57
CA MET A 171 -3.18 -8.20 -28.93
C MET A 171 -1.80 -7.56 -29.01
N THR A 172 -1.52 -6.60 -28.14
CA THR A 172 -0.21 -5.92 -28.04
C THR A 172 0.78 -6.62 -27.10
N GLY A 173 0.35 -7.68 -26.40
CA GLY A 173 1.15 -8.38 -25.40
C GLY A 173 1.42 -7.56 -24.12
N ASN A 174 0.67 -6.49 -23.87
CA ASN A 174 0.86 -5.63 -22.72
C ASN A 174 0.08 -6.16 -21.49
N THR A 175 0.77 -6.97 -20.69
CA THR A 175 0.19 -7.61 -19.50
C THR A 175 -0.24 -6.59 -18.43
N SER A 176 0.53 -5.53 -18.22
CA SER A 176 0.19 -4.49 -17.23
C SER A 176 -1.09 -3.73 -17.59
N GLN A 177 -1.30 -3.43 -18.88
CA GLN A 177 -2.56 -2.84 -19.35
C GLN A 177 -3.73 -3.81 -19.17
N LYS A 178 -3.52 -5.11 -19.47
CA LYS A 178 -4.54 -6.15 -19.28
C LYS A 178 -4.95 -6.22 -17.80
N ASP A 179 -4.00 -6.33 -16.88
CA ASP A 179 -4.27 -6.39 -15.44
C ASP A 179 -4.97 -5.12 -14.93
N ASN A 180 -4.57 -3.95 -15.44
CA ASN A 180 -5.24 -2.70 -15.09
C ASN A 180 -6.73 -2.70 -15.52
N ALA A 181 -7.03 -3.08 -16.75
CA ALA A 181 -8.42 -3.16 -17.22
C ALA A 181 -9.23 -4.21 -16.44
N LEU A 182 -8.62 -5.36 -16.13
CA LEU A 182 -9.24 -6.41 -15.31
C LEU A 182 -9.54 -5.93 -13.88
N TRP A 183 -8.62 -5.21 -13.25
CA TRP A 183 -8.84 -4.63 -11.93
C TRP A 183 -10.09 -3.72 -11.92
N TYR A 184 -10.22 -2.85 -12.93
CA TYR A 184 -11.40 -1.99 -13.05
C TYR A 184 -12.69 -2.75 -13.36
N LEU A 185 -12.62 -3.83 -14.12
CA LEU A 185 -13.75 -4.73 -14.37
C LEU A 185 -14.23 -5.38 -13.07
N LEU A 186 -13.30 -5.95 -12.30
CA LEU A 186 -13.61 -6.60 -11.02
C LEU A 186 -14.17 -5.60 -10.00
N ASN A 187 -13.55 -4.44 -9.88
CA ASN A 187 -14.04 -3.36 -9.00
C ASN A 187 -15.44 -2.86 -9.42
N THR A 188 -15.70 -2.74 -10.72
CA THR A 188 -17.04 -2.41 -11.23
C THR A 188 -18.06 -3.49 -10.86
N SER A 189 -17.68 -4.77 -10.96
CA SER A 189 -18.54 -5.91 -10.61
C SER A 189 -18.85 -5.95 -9.13
N LEU A 190 -17.86 -5.72 -8.27
CA LEU A 190 -18.03 -5.65 -6.81
C LEU A 190 -18.99 -4.53 -6.40
N ASN A 191 -18.87 -3.35 -7.01
CA ASN A 191 -19.72 -2.21 -6.71
C ASN A 191 -21.14 -2.33 -7.28
N PHE A 192 -21.37 -3.25 -8.22
CA PHE A 192 -22.70 -3.48 -8.80
C PHE A 192 -23.53 -4.48 -7.99
N SER A 193 -23.02 -5.69 -7.79
CA SER A 193 -23.67 -6.71 -6.96
C SER A 193 -22.71 -7.84 -6.59
N MET A 194 -23.03 -8.53 -5.49
CA MET A 194 -22.25 -9.68 -5.04
C MET A 194 -22.23 -10.80 -6.09
N ASP A 195 -23.36 -11.10 -6.73
CA ASP A 195 -23.43 -12.14 -7.76
C ASP A 195 -22.59 -11.78 -8.99
N SER A 196 -22.51 -10.49 -9.33
CA SER A 196 -21.67 -10.03 -10.44
C SER A 196 -20.18 -10.24 -10.17
N ILE A 197 -19.72 -10.00 -8.94
CA ILE A 197 -18.30 -10.20 -8.62
C ILE A 197 -17.95 -11.69 -8.55
N ILE A 198 -18.82 -12.54 -8.01
CA ILE A 198 -18.62 -13.99 -7.98
C ILE A 198 -18.46 -14.52 -9.40
N ASN A 199 -19.40 -14.21 -10.29
CA ASN A 199 -19.33 -14.61 -11.70
C ASN A 199 -18.05 -14.07 -12.39
N SER A 200 -17.61 -12.87 -12.02
CA SER A 200 -16.38 -12.31 -12.61
C SER A 200 -15.13 -13.02 -12.11
N ILE A 201 -15.07 -13.40 -10.83
CA ILE A 201 -13.96 -14.21 -10.30
C ILE A 201 -13.91 -15.58 -10.98
N ASP A 202 -15.03 -16.26 -11.17
CA ASP A 202 -15.08 -17.56 -11.84
C ASP A 202 -14.54 -17.49 -13.27
N VAL A 203 -14.83 -16.40 -14.00
CA VAL A 203 -14.37 -16.22 -15.38
C VAL A 203 -12.89 -15.79 -15.43
N TYR A 204 -12.46 -14.88 -14.54
CA TYR A 204 -11.19 -14.16 -14.71
C TYR A 204 -10.10 -14.53 -13.70
N SER A 205 -10.35 -15.47 -12.76
CA SER A 205 -9.35 -15.83 -11.73
C SER A 205 -8.02 -16.36 -12.27
N ARG A 206 -7.96 -16.74 -13.55
CA ARG A 206 -6.75 -17.25 -14.23
C ARG A 206 -6.17 -16.26 -15.23
N GLU A 207 -6.76 -15.07 -15.36
CA GLU A 207 -6.43 -14.11 -16.43
C GLU A 207 -5.42 -13.04 -15.99
N TRP A 208 -5.27 -12.78 -14.70
CA TRP A 208 -4.27 -11.83 -14.23
C TRP A 208 -2.85 -12.39 -14.32
N THR A 209 -1.89 -11.51 -14.56
CA THR A 209 -0.48 -11.85 -14.73
C THR A 209 0.37 -11.42 -13.53
N ASP A 210 0.02 -10.31 -12.89
CA ASP A 210 0.63 -9.83 -11.66
C ASP A 210 -0.39 -9.97 -10.51
N CYS A 211 -0.28 -11.05 -9.74
CA CYS A 211 -1.21 -11.34 -8.65
C CYS A 211 -1.10 -10.32 -7.48
N GLU A 212 0.05 -9.67 -7.30
CA GLU A 212 0.23 -8.65 -6.25
C GLU A 212 -0.53 -7.36 -6.58
N TYR A 213 -0.73 -7.07 -7.87
CA TYR A 213 -1.51 -5.91 -8.33
C TYR A 213 -2.98 -5.92 -7.86
N PHE A 214 -3.52 -7.10 -7.51
CA PHE A 214 -4.92 -7.27 -7.09
C PHE A 214 -5.12 -7.34 -5.57
N GLU A 215 -4.07 -7.19 -4.76
CA GLU A 215 -4.18 -7.32 -3.29
C GLU A 215 -5.15 -6.33 -2.67
N ASP A 216 -5.14 -5.08 -3.11
CA ASP A 216 -6.07 -4.05 -2.63
C ASP A 216 -7.54 -4.32 -3.03
N PHE A 217 -7.75 -4.92 -4.19
CA PHE A 217 -9.08 -5.37 -4.62
C PHE A 217 -9.57 -6.52 -3.74
N PHE A 218 -8.74 -7.53 -3.48
CA PHE A 218 -9.12 -8.66 -2.63
C PHE A 218 -9.35 -8.23 -1.18
N GLU A 219 -8.59 -7.30 -0.66
CA GLU A 219 -8.81 -6.69 0.66
C GLU A 219 -10.21 -6.05 0.76
N GLN A 220 -10.65 -5.33 -0.27
CA GLN A 220 -12.00 -4.77 -0.34
C GLN A 220 -13.07 -5.86 -0.44
N LEU A 221 -12.81 -6.90 -1.24
CA LEU A 221 -13.73 -8.03 -1.42
C LEU A 221 -13.93 -8.81 -0.13
N VAL A 222 -12.86 -9.13 0.61
CA VAL A 222 -12.95 -9.76 1.94
C VAL A 222 -13.86 -8.97 2.85
N THR A 223 -13.61 -7.67 2.96
CA THR A 223 -14.42 -6.80 3.83
C THR A 223 -15.88 -6.77 3.39
N ALA A 224 -16.17 -6.71 2.10
CA ALA A 224 -17.55 -6.69 1.59
C ALA A 224 -18.28 -8.01 1.88
N LEU A 225 -17.62 -9.15 1.67
CA LEU A 225 -18.18 -10.47 1.91
C LEU A 225 -18.49 -10.70 3.41
N LEU A 226 -17.49 -10.45 4.27
CA LEU A 226 -17.64 -10.69 5.72
C LEU A 226 -18.61 -9.69 6.37
N ALA A 227 -18.58 -8.41 5.95
CA ALA A 227 -19.51 -7.42 6.46
C ALA A 227 -20.97 -7.68 6.07
N ALA A 228 -21.20 -8.40 4.97
CA ALA A 228 -22.52 -8.76 4.46
C ALA A 228 -22.98 -10.18 4.87
N GLY A 229 -22.16 -10.95 5.60
CA GLY A 229 -22.47 -12.33 5.98
C GLY A 229 -22.53 -13.31 4.80
N ARG A 230 -21.75 -13.04 3.73
CA ARG A 230 -21.75 -13.86 2.51
C ARG A 230 -20.72 -15.00 2.63
N TRP A 231 -20.96 -15.90 3.59
CA TRP A 231 -19.99 -16.92 4.00
C TRP A 231 -19.74 -17.97 2.93
N ASN A 232 -20.79 -18.50 2.30
CA ASN A 232 -20.65 -19.52 1.26
C ASN A 232 -19.93 -18.98 0.03
N GLU A 233 -20.24 -17.74 -0.33
CA GLU A 233 -19.56 -17.07 -1.45
C GLU A 233 -18.09 -16.80 -1.13
N PHE A 234 -17.77 -16.50 0.13
CA PHE A 234 -16.38 -16.39 0.55
C PHE A 234 -15.63 -17.71 0.33
N GLY A 235 -16.20 -18.83 0.76
CA GLY A 235 -15.62 -20.16 0.56
C GLY A 235 -15.49 -20.53 -0.93
N HIS A 236 -16.47 -20.16 -1.75
CA HIS A 236 -16.42 -20.34 -3.20
C HIS A 236 -15.26 -19.57 -3.83
N ILE A 237 -15.14 -18.27 -3.52
CA ILE A 237 -14.05 -17.41 -4.03
C ILE A 237 -12.69 -17.92 -3.57
N TYR A 238 -12.53 -18.30 -2.29
CA TYR A 238 -11.28 -18.89 -1.82
C TYR A 238 -10.81 -20.05 -2.70
N LYS A 239 -11.72 -20.99 -3.01
CA LYS A 239 -11.42 -22.15 -3.86
C LYS A 239 -11.10 -21.76 -5.32
N ALA A 240 -11.72 -20.69 -5.83
CA ALA A 240 -11.51 -20.22 -7.18
C ALA A 240 -10.15 -19.51 -7.38
N ILE A 241 -9.65 -18.82 -6.35
CA ILE A 241 -8.41 -18.03 -6.43
C ILE A 241 -7.17 -18.76 -5.89
N ASP A 242 -7.33 -19.90 -5.20
CA ASP A 242 -6.18 -20.63 -4.64
C ASP A 242 -5.24 -21.10 -5.76
N GLY A 243 -3.96 -20.74 -5.63
CA GLY A 243 -2.92 -20.98 -6.63
C GLY A 243 -2.81 -19.89 -7.72
N TYR A 244 -3.70 -18.90 -7.73
CA TYR A 244 -3.69 -17.78 -8.69
C TYR A 244 -3.53 -16.42 -8.02
N ALA A 245 -3.94 -16.26 -6.77
CA ALA A 245 -3.76 -15.05 -5.99
C ALA A 245 -2.35 -14.95 -5.39
N SER A 246 -1.98 -13.73 -4.94
CA SER A 246 -0.72 -13.53 -4.22
C SER A 246 -0.68 -14.35 -2.92
N ASP A 247 0.53 -14.56 -2.40
CA ASP A 247 0.71 -15.26 -1.14
C ASP A 247 0.02 -14.56 0.04
N LEU A 248 0.00 -13.21 0.03
CA LEU A 248 -0.71 -12.42 1.04
C LEU A 248 -2.23 -12.68 0.98
N THR A 249 -2.82 -12.51 -0.20
CA THR A 249 -4.24 -12.77 -0.43
C THR A 249 -4.61 -14.21 -0.09
N THR A 250 -3.79 -15.18 -0.53
CA THR A 250 -4.01 -16.59 -0.23
C THR A 250 -3.98 -16.87 1.26
N ALA A 251 -3.01 -16.32 2.01
CA ALA A 251 -2.93 -16.51 3.47
C ALA A 251 -4.16 -15.92 4.18
N GLN A 252 -4.62 -14.74 3.76
CA GLN A 252 -5.81 -14.09 4.29
C GLN A 252 -7.06 -14.94 4.06
N PHE A 253 -7.34 -15.31 2.81
CA PHE A 253 -8.51 -16.11 2.46
C PHE A 253 -8.48 -17.50 3.12
N ALA A 254 -7.33 -18.16 3.14
CA ALA A 254 -7.18 -19.47 3.74
C ALA A 254 -7.43 -19.44 5.25
N TYR A 255 -6.83 -18.47 5.98
CA TYR A 255 -7.08 -18.32 7.41
C TYR A 255 -8.57 -18.09 7.70
N LEU A 256 -9.17 -17.13 7.00
CA LEU A 256 -10.57 -16.76 7.21
C LEU A 256 -11.52 -17.91 6.83
N TYR A 257 -11.25 -18.64 5.76
CA TYR A 257 -12.05 -19.82 5.38
C TYR A 257 -12.00 -20.90 6.47
N GLY A 258 -10.82 -21.21 7.00
CA GLY A 258 -10.69 -22.13 8.13
C GLY A 258 -11.48 -21.65 9.36
N ARG A 259 -11.47 -20.35 9.64
CA ARG A 259 -12.27 -19.75 10.73
C ARG A 259 -13.77 -19.85 10.49
N LEU A 260 -14.22 -19.59 9.27
CA LEU A 260 -15.65 -19.69 8.93
C LEU A 260 -16.17 -21.14 9.09
N ILE A 261 -15.36 -22.15 8.77
CA ILE A 261 -15.71 -23.56 9.03
C ILE A 261 -15.76 -23.84 10.54
N GLN A 262 -14.76 -23.38 11.33
CA GLN A 262 -14.73 -23.59 12.78
C GLN A 262 -15.93 -22.95 13.50
N GLU A 263 -16.41 -21.82 13.01
CA GLU A 263 -17.60 -21.14 13.56
C GLU A 263 -18.92 -21.69 13.01
N GLY A 264 -18.88 -22.71 12.13
CA GLY A 264 -20.07 -23.31 11.52
C GLY A 264 -20.81 -22.40 10.54
N LEU A 265 -20.14 -21.36 10.02
CA LEU A 265 -20.68 -20.39 9.07
C LEU A 265 -20.59 -20.87 7.61
N VAL A 266 -19.68 -21.80 7.36
CA VAL A 266 -19.50 -22.50 6.09
C VAL A 266 -19.49 -23.98 6.36
N GLU A 267 -20.21 -24.76 5.54
CA GLU A 267 -20.15 -26.21 5.60
C GLU A 267 -18.74 -26.71 5.26
N GLY A 268 -18.17 -27.53 6.12
CA GLY A 268 -16.84 -28.12 5.94
C GLY A 268 -16.47 -29.03 7.10
N THR A 269 -15.40 -29.78 6.91
CA THR A 269 -14.87 -30.68 7.92
C THR A 269 -13.75 -30.02 8.74
N GLU A 270 -13.44 -30.57 9.91
CA GLU A 270 -12.30 -30.12 10.71
C GLU A 270 -10.97 -30.27 9.93
N GLU A 271 -10.87 -31.31 9.09
CA GLU A 271 -9.70 -31.52 8.23
C GLU A 271 -9.57 -30.45 7.15
N GLU A 272 -10.69 -30.00 6.56
CA GLU A 272 -10.68 -28.87 5.60
C GLU A 272 -10.25 -27.57 6.30
N ALA A 273 -10.76 -27.28 7.49
CA ALA A 273 -10.32 -26.13 8.28
C ALA A 273 -8.83 -26.20 8.60
N ARG A 274 -8.36 -27.36 9.02
CA ARG A 274 -6.94 -27.61 9.28
C ARG A 274 -6.06 -27.38 8.05
N SER A 275 -6.46 -27.94 6.91
CA SER A 275 -5.77 -27.76 5.62
C SER A 275 -5.70 -26.27 5.21
N ALA A 276 -6.78 -25.52 5.44
CA ALA A 276 -6.81 -24.09 5.19
C ALA A 276 -5.83 -23.32 6.09
N PHE A 277 -5.76 -23.63 7.38
CA PHE A 277 -4.75 -23.03 8.27
C PHE A 277 -3.31 -23.40 7.87
N GLU A 278 -3.06 -24.65 7.47
CA GLU A 278 -1.75 -25.06 6.94
C GLU A 278 -1.40 -24.28 5.68
N ARG A 279 -2.38 -24.05 4.81
CA ARG A 279 -2.22 -23.22 3.60
C ARG A 279 -1.88 -21.76 3.96
N ALA A 280 -2.53 -21.19 4.98
CA ALA A 280 -2.22 -19.85 5.48
C ALA A 280 -0.79 -19.74 6.03
N CYS A 281 -0.27 -20.78 6.68
CA CYS A 281 1.10 -20.81 7.17
C CYS A 281 2.16 -20.87 6.07
N ARG A 282 1.85 -21.43 4.90
CA ARG A 282 2.79 -21.56 3.77
C ARG A 282 2.95 -20.28 2.96
N GLY A 283 1.93 -19.43 2.92
CA GLY A 283 1.92 -18.21 2.13
C GLY A 283 2.91 -17.15 2.65
N GLY A 284 3.36 -16.28 1.72
CA GLY A 284 4.52 -15.43 1.91
C GLY A 284 4.44 -14.38 2.98
N SER A 285 3.57 -13.41 2.98
CA SER A 285 3.93 -12.13 3.58
C SER A 285 3.20 -11.71 4.85
N SER A 286 2.10 -12.31 5.22
CA SER A 286 1.34 -11.83 6.37
C SER A 286 1.71 -12.54 7.66
N VAL A 287 2.55 -11.90 8.47
CA VAL A 287 2.85 -12.38 9.84
C VAL A 287 1.55 -12.56 10.64
N TYR A 288 0.56 -11.69 10.46
CA TYR A 288 -0.73 -11.76 11.16
C TYR A 288 -1.47 -13.08 10.91
N TYR A 289 -1.79 -13.40 9.65
CA TYR A 289 -2.54 -14.62 9.32
C TYR A 289 -1.75 -15.90 9.62
N LYS A 290 -0.44 -15.91 9.36
CA LYS A 290 0.44 -17.04 9.71
C LYS A 290 0.46 -17.32 11.21
N THR A 291 0.60 -16.28 12.01
CA THR A 291 0.67 -16.40 13.48
C THR A 291 -0.64 -16.92 14.05
N LEU A 292 -1.76 -16.40 13.58
CA LEU A 292 -3.08 -16.87 14.02
C LEU A 292 -3.38 -18.29 13.51
N ALA A 293 -2.98 -18.62 12.28
CA ALA A 293 -3.10 -19.98 11.77
C ALA A 293 -2.24 -20.97 12.57
N ALA A 294 -1.00 -20.60 12.92
CA ALA A 294 -0.12 -21.41 13.77
C ALA A 294 -0.75 -21.66 15.16
N TYR A 295 -1.41 -20.65 15.73
CA TYR A 295 -2.17 -20.81 16.95
C TYR A 295 -3.31 -21.82 16.79
N ARG A 296 -4.12 -21.71 15.73
CA ARG A 296 -5.22 -22.67 15.45
C ARG A 296 -4.76 -24.09 15.20
N LEU A 297 -3.56 -24.28 14.66
CA LEU A 297 -2.93 -25.59 14.44
C LEU A 297 -2.25 -26.17 15.69
N GLY A 298 -2.14 -25.40 16.77
CA GLY A 298 -1.41 -25.83 17.97
C GLY A 298 0.11 -25.88 17.79
N LEU A 299 0.66 -25.20 16.78
CA LEU A 299 2.10 -25.21 16.47
C LEU A 299 2.96 -24.54 17.54
N TRP A 300 2.37 -23.81 18.46
CA TRP A 300 3.03 -23.20 19.60
C TRP A 300 3.64 -24.23 20.57
N THR A 301 3.21 -25.47 20.53
CA THR A 301 3.84 -26.59 21.27
C THR A 301 5.22 -26.98 20.70
N ASN A 302 5.50 -26.63 19.44
CA ASN A 302 6.77 -26.81 18.77
C ASN A 302 7.48 -25.48 18.56
N GLN A 303 8.33 -25.08 19.50
CA GLN A 303 9.02 -23.79 19.47
C GLN A 303 9.87 -23.56 18.21
N ILE A 304 10.42 -24.63 17.62
CA ILE A 304 11.20 -24.54 16.38
C ILE A 304 10.29 -24.13 15.20
N GLU A 305 9.13 -24.74 15.06
CA GLU A 305 8.18 -24.40 13.99
C GLU A 305 7.57 -23.01 14.20
N LEU A 306 7.23 -22.66 15.43
CA LEU A 306 6.74 -21.32 15.75
C LEU A 306 7.79 -20.24 15.43
N GLN A 307 9.05 -20.47 15.80
CA GLN A 307 10.14 -19.56 15.43
C GLN A 307 10.28 -19.40 13.92
N LYS A 308 10.16 -20.48 13.15
CA LYS A 308 10.18 -20.43 11.68
C LYS A 308 9.07 -19.53 11.12
N ILE A 309 7.89 -19.53 11.73
CA ILE A 309 6.74 -18.72 11.32
C ILE A 309 6.95 -17.25 11.68
N LEU A 310 7.33 -16.96 12.93
CA LEU A 310 7.53 -15.59 13.43
C LEU A 310 8.74 -14.89 12.79
N CYS A 311 9.80 -15.63 12.54
CA CYS A 311 11.04 -15.13 11.93
C CYS A 311 11.05 -15.28 10.40
N ALA A 312 9.99 -15.83 9.76
CA ALA A 312 9.93 -15.97 8.33
C ALA A 312 9.84 -14.57 7.66
N PRO A 313 10.68 -14.31 6.65
CA PRO A 313 10.55 -13.09 5.88
C PRO A 313 9.24 -13.08 5.11
N THR A 314 8.77 -11.90 4.80
CA THR A 314 7.79 -11.64 3.75
C THR A 314 8.38 -12.09 2.42
N CYS A 315 7.70 -12.98 1.73
CA CYS A 315 8.16 -13.75 0.56
C CYS A 315 9.27 -13.18 -0.32
N VAL A 316 10.21 -14.07 -0.63
CA VAL A 316 10.95 -14.06 -1.89
C VAL A 316 10.39 -15.21 -2.74
N LYS A 317 9.99 -14.93 -3.98
CA LYS A 317 9.59 -15.95 -4.95
C LYS A 317 10.73 -16.97 -5.09
N GLU A 318 10.51 -18.22 -4.72
CA GLU A 318 11.28 -19.30 -5.28
C GLU A 318 10.92 -19.37 -6.76
N SER A 319 11.82 -18.87 -7.61
CA SER A 319 11.72 -19.05 -9.04
C SER A 319 11.78 -20.55 -9.33
N SER A 320 10.63 -21.13 -9.65
CA SER A 320 10.61 -22.43 -10.31
C SER A 320 11.32 -22.31 -11.67
N SER A 321 12.57 -22.70 -11.72
CA SER A 321 13.33 -22.83 -12.95
C SER A 321 12.79 -23.99 -13.76
N ALA A 322 11.95 -23.70 -14.75
CA ALA A 322 11.85 -24.52 -15.95
C ALA A 322 11.31 -23.68 -17.12
N ALA A 323 12.22 -23.39 -18.02
CA ALA A 323 12.02 -23.11 -19.45
C ALA A 323 11.11 -21.95 -19.88
N ALA A 324 11.69 -20.83 -20.31
CA ALA A 324 11.64 -20.41 -21.70
C ALA A 324 12.32 -19.06 -21.92
N SER A 325 13.06 -19.01 -22.97
CA SER A 325 13.88 -17.93 -23.51
C SER A 325 13.10 -16.67 -23.91
N SER A 326 13.77 -15.53 -23.71
CA SER A 326 13.74 -14.29 -24.52
C SER A 326 12.42 -13.54 -24.67
N ALA A 327 12.29 -12.42 -23.96
CA ALA A 327 11.98 -11.12 -24.56
C ALA A 327 12.16 -10.03 -23.48
N ALA A 328 12.95 -9.01 -23.81
CA ALA A 328 13.23 -7.88 -22.96
C ALA A 328 11.99 -7.00 -22.79
N ALA A 329 11.58 -6.78 -21.56
CA ALA A 329 10.74 -5.65 -21.18
C ALA A 329 11.18 -5.19 -19.80
N SER A 330 11.50 -3.92 -19.69
CA SER A 330 11.97 -3.23 -18.51
C SER A 330 10.89 -3.21 -17.42
N SER A 331 10.90 -4.21 -16.57
CA SER A 331 10.29 -4.17 -15.26
C SER A 331 11.37 -3.77 -14.26
N VAL A 332 11.07 -2.80 -13.40
CA VAL A 332 11.92 -2.49 -12.25
C VAL A 332 11.91 -3.74 -11.36
N SER A 333 12.82 -4.65 -11.66
CA SER A 333 13.09 -5.80 -10.82
C SER A 333 13.72 -5.31 -9.53
N SER A 334 13.14 -5.67 -8.40
CA SER A 334 13.83 -5.74 -7.13
C SER A 334 14.90 -6.85 -7.23
N GLY A 335 15.90 -6.63 -8.08
CA GLY A 335 17.07 -7.49 -8.17
C GLY A 335 17.92 -7.24 -6.94
N SER A 336 18.18 -8.26 -6.12
CA SER A 336 19.29 -8.24 -5.20
C SER A 336 20.57 -8.13 -6.05
N SER A 337 21.07 -6.90 -6.19
CA SER A 337 22.42 -6.68 -6.69
C SER A 337 23.38 -7.37 -5.74
N ALA A 338 24.44 -7.99 -6.26
CA ALA A 338 25.51 -8.51 -5.42
C ALA A 338 25.95 -7.41 -4.44
N PRO A 339 26.25 -7.76 -3.15
CA PRO A 339 26.64 -6.77 -2.15
C PRO A 339 27.77 -5.89 -2.65
N ASP A 340 27.65 -4.58 -2.46
CA ASP A 340 28.74 -3.64 -2.73
C ASP A 340 29.76 -3.74 -1.60
N THR A 341 30.76 -4.55 -1.81
CA THR A 341 31.83 -4.81 -0.83
C THR A 341 32.54 -3.53 -0.39
N ALA A 342 32.62 -2.50 -1.24
CA ALA A 342 33.26 -1.24 -0.89
C ALA A 342 32.39 -0.45 0.10
N LEU A 343 31.07 -0.39 -0.14
CA LEU A 343 30.12 0.25 0.77
C LEU A 343 30.01 -0.51 2.09
N GLU A 344 29.96 -1.85 2.08
CA GLU A 344 29.98 -2.65 3.29
C GLU A 344 31.21 -2.38 4.14
N ASN A 345 32.40 -2.41 3.53
CA ASN A 345 33.65 -2.14 4.25
C ASN A 345 33.70 -0.72 4.82
N LEU A 346 33.15 0.27 4.11
CA LEU A 346 33.05 1.65 4.60
C LEU A 346 32.16 1.74 5.85
N LEU A 347 30.97 1.16 5.80
CA LEU A 347 30.01 1.19 6.90
C LEU A 347 30.51 0.39 8.11
N LEU A 348 31.09 -0.78 7.89
CA LEU A 348 31.75 -1.57 8.94
C LEU A 348 32.96 -0.82 9.53
N GLY A 349 33.70 -0.09 8.71
CA GLY A 349 34.78 0.79 9.17
C GLY A 349 34.27 1.88 10.10
N TYR A 350 33.18 2.56 9.75
CA TYR A 350 32.55 3.55 10.66
C TYR A 350 32.14 2.94 12.00
N ALA A 351 31.51 1.77 11.98
CA ALA A 351 31.14 1.08 13.21
C ALA A 351 32.40 0.68 14.03
N CYS A 352 33.43 0.14 13.37
CA CYS A 352 34.65 -0.33 14.02
C CYS A 352 35.46 0.79 14.68
N PHE A 353 35.48 1.98 14.05
CA PHE A 353 36.19 3.16 14.54
C PHE A 353 35.34 4.10 15.41
N GLY A 354 34.07 3.74 15.68
CA GLY A 354 33.20 4.49 16.59
C GLY A 354 32.62 5.79 16.00
N TYR A 355 32.26 5.79 14.71
CA TYR A 355 31.59 6.91 14.02
C TYR A 355 30.14 6.59 13.68
N PRO A 356 29.25 6.40 14.67
CA PRO A 356 27.84 6.02 14.41
C PRO A 356 27.08 7.05 13.57
N GLU A 357 27.43 8.35 13.68
CA GLU A 357 26.78 9.45 12.96
C GLU A 357 26.98 9.40 11.45
N LEU A 358 27.99 8.67 10.95
CA LEU A 358 28.27 8.53 9.52
C LEU A 358 27.57 7.33 8.89
N ILE A 359 27.08 6.37 9.69
CA ILE A 359 26.49 5.13 9.20
C ILE A 359 25.18 5.38 8.46
N TYR A 360 24.20 5.98 9.13
CA TYR A 360 22.85 6.09 8.59
C TYR A 360 22.76 7.00 7.34
N PRO A 361 23.45 8.16 7.25
CA PRO A 361 23.46 8.97 6.03
C PRO A 361 24.00 8.24 4.80
N GLU A 362 25.04 7.42 4.94
CA GLU A 362 25.57 6.62 3.83
C GLU A 362 24.63 5.45 3.49
N TRP A 363 24.13 4.74 4.50
CA TRP A 363 23.18 3.66 4.34
C TRP A 363 21.90 4.13 3.63
N GLN A 364 21.41 5.32 3.93
CA GLN A 364 20.18 5.87 3.38
C GLN A 364 20.26 6.09 1.86
N LYS A 365 21.43 6.38 1.28
CA LYS A 365 21.62 6.56 -0.17
C LYS A 365 21.18 5.34 -0.98
N THR A 366 21.40 4.15 -0.47
CA THR A 366 21.01 2.88 -1.09
C THR A 366 19.84 2.20 -0.37
N GLN A 367 19.41 2.74 0.75
CA GLN A 367 18.44 2.12 1.65
C GLN A 367 18.82 0.67 2.03
N GLY A 368 20.13 0.40 2.11
CA GLY A 368 20.66 -0.92 2.46
C GLY A 368 20.47 -2.01 1.40
N GLN A 369 20.07 -1.68 0.17
CA GLN A 369 19.88 -2.66 -0.90
C GLN A 369 21.19 -3.29 -1.40
N SER A 370 22.29 -2.55 -1.29
CA SER A 370 23.61 -2.96 -1.77
C SER A 370 24.50 -3.57 -0.70
N ILE A 371 23.97 -3.90 0.47
CA ILE A 371 24.71 -4.52 1.58
C ILE A 371 24.02 -5.79 2.07
N SER A 372 24.80 -6.70 2.62
CA SER A 372 24.28 -8.00 3.11
C SER A 372 23.28 -7.83 4.27
N THR A 373 22.42 -8.82 4.45
CA THR A 373 21.49 -8.87 5.57
C THR A 373 22.22 -8.89 6.91
N GLU A 374 23.30 -9.64 6.98
CA GLU A 374 24.16 -9.78 8.17
C GLU A 374 24.79 -8.44 8.55
N THR A 375 25.33 -7.71 7.56
CA THR A 375 25.90 -6.37 7.80
C THR A 375 24.83 -5.39 8.26
N ASN A 376 23.63 -5.40 7.65
CA ASN A 376 22.54 -4.57 8.11
C ASN A 376 22.17 -4.83 9.58
N PHE A 377 22.04 -6.09 10.01
CA PHE A 377 21.75 -6.41 11.41
C PHE A 377 22.90 -6.04 12.35
N TYR A 378 24.15 -6.22 11.92
CA TYR A 378 25.30 -5.77 12.71
C TYR A 378 25.29 -4.24 12.92
N LEU A 379 25.03 -3.47 11.88
CA LEU A 379 24.94 -2.01 11.98
C LEU A 379 23.76 -1.56 12.85
N ALA A 380 22.62 -2.24 12.74
CA ALA A 380 21.47 -1.98 13.60
C ALA A 380 21.79 -2.22 15.08
N ASP A 381 22.42 -3.35 15.42
CA ASP A 381 22.85 -3.67 16.79
C ASP A 381 23.86 -2.65 17.32
N PHE A 382 24.85 -2.28 16.48
CA PHE A 382 25.83 -1.26 16.84
C PHE A 382 25.16 0.09 17.18
N LEU A 383 24.24 0.57 16.35
CA LEU A 383 23.52 1.84 16.57
C LEU A 383 22.62 1.76 17.80
N ALA A 384 21.96 0.62 18.07
CA ALA A 384 21.16 0.43 19.27
C ALA A 384 22.03 0.57 20.54
N LYS A 385 23.20 -0.06 20.56
CA LYS A 385 24.17 0.06 21.67
C LYS A 385 24.72 1.47 21.84
N CYS A 386 24.89 2.21 20.74
CA CYS A 386 25.27 3.63 20.82
C CYS A 386 24.17 4.50 21.41
N ALA A 387 22.90 4.19 21.17
CA ALA A 387 21.76 4.91 21.70
C ALA A 387 21.61 4.77 23.23
N ASP A 388 22.02 3.64 23.79
CA ASP A 388 21.98 3.38 25.24
C ASP A 388 23.08 4.10 26.02
N SER A 389 24.06 4.72 25.35
CA SER A 389 25.13 5.45 26.01
C SER A 389 24.70 6.88 26.36
N GLU A 390 24.91 7.32 27.62
CA GLU A 390 24.36 8.51 28.29
C GLU A 390 24.59 9.89 27.64
N ASN A 391 25.13 10.00 26.45
CA ASN A 391 25.58 11.28 25.87
C ASN A 391 25.12 11.57 24.44
N LEU A 392 24.03 10.99 23.92
CA LEU A 392 23.72 11.12 22.51
C LEU A 392 22.37 11.78 22.23
N GLU A 393 22.44 13.02 21.77
CA GLU A 393 21.35 13.83 21.20
C GLU A 393 20.85 13.32 19.83
N LYS A 394 21.11 12.05 19.46
CA LYS A 394 20.81 11.57 18.10
C LYS A 394 19.90 10.35 18.10
N ASP A 395 19.00 10.29 17.08
CA ASP A 395 17.97 9.28 16.85
C ASP A 395 18.52 7.89 16.49
N TYR A 396 19.52 7.37 17.20
CA TYR A 396 20.10 6.07 16.89
C TYR A 396 19.13 4.91 17.10
N TYR A 397 18.14 5.02 17.98
CA TYR A 397 17.05 4.06 18.10
C TYR A 397 16.25 3.96 16.79
N VAL A 398 15.84 5.10 16.25
CA VAL A 398 15.10 5.18 14.98
C VAL A 398 15.93 4.60 13.83
N GLN A 399 17.22 4.97 13.76
CA GLN A 399 18.14 4.52 12.72
C GLN A 399 18.36 3.01 12.80
N SER A 400 18.62 2.46 13.99
CA SER A 400 18.75 1.03 14.25
C SER A 400 17.51 0.27 13.78
N LEU A 401 16.33 0.68 14.22
CA LEU A 401 15.08 0.02 13.87
C LEU A 401 14.78 0.09 12.37
N ARG A 402 15.05 1.23 11.70
CA ARG A 402 14.86 1.35 10.24
C ARG A 402 15.76 0.40 9.47
N ILE A 403 17.03 0.27 9.87
CA ILE A 403 17.99 -0.67 9.27
C ILE A 403 17.53 -2.11 9.50
N ALA A 404 17.19 -2.49 10.74
CA ALA A 404 16.75 -3.84 11.08
C ALA A 404 15.45 -4.24 10.37
N ALA A 405 14.46 -3.33 10.32
CA ALA A 405 13.20 -3.57 9.61
C ALA A 405 13.39 -3.72 8.09
N ARG A 406 14.36 -2.99 7.51
CA ARG A 406 14.72 -3.17 6.09
C ARG A 406 15.45 -4.48 5.87
N ALA A 407 16.39 -4.85 6.76
CA ALA A 407 17.08 -6.13 6.70
C ALA A 407 16.11 -7.29 6.76
N GLN A 408 15.12 -7.26 7.65
CA GLN A 408 14.08 -8.26 7.73
C GLN A 408 13.32 -8.43 6.41
N ARG A 409 12.92 -7.31 5.77
CA ARG A 409 12.23 -7.37 4.47
C ARG A 409 13.09 -7.93 3.34
N ASN A 410 14.38 -7.70 3.39
CA ASN A 410 15.33 -8.14 2.36
C ASN A 410 15.90 -9.54 2.64
N ALA A 411 15.75 -10.05 3.87
CA ALA A 411 16.23 -11.34 4.26
C ALA A 411 15.49 -12.46 3.51
N GLY A 412 16.02 -12.92 2.38
CA GLY A 412 15.51 -14.08 1.65
C GLY A 412 15.59 -15.42 2.43
N SER A 413 16.11 -15.40 3.66
CA SER A 413 16.22 -16.50 4.59
C SER A 413 15.65 -16.12 5.95
N ARG A 414 15.38 -17.11 6.80
CA ARG A 414 14.90 -16.91 8.17
C ARG A 414 15.93 -16.17 9.00
N ILE A 415 15.47 -15.12 9.68
CA ILE A 415 16.30 -14.37 10.63
C ILE A 415 16.39 -15.11 11.97
N LYS A 416 17.43 -14.83 12.74
CA LYS A 416 17.60 -15.37 14.09
C LYS A 416 16.72 -14.62 15.10
N ARG A 417 16.51 -15.21 16.27
CA ARG A 417 15.75 -14.57 17.34
C ARG A 417 16.40 -13.27 17.79
N GLU A 418 17.72 -13.24 17.87
CA GLU A 418 18.51 -12.06 18.23
C GLU A 418 18.36 -10.93 17.18
N GLU A 419 18.27 -11.27 15.92
CA GLU A 419 18.01 -10.32 14.83
C GLU A 419 16.57 -9.81 14.89
N LEU A 420 15.62 -10.68 15.25
CA LEU A 420 14.22 -10.28 15.44
C LEU A 420 14.05 -9.30 16.60
N SER A 421 14.86 -9.40 17.65
CA SER A 421 14.83 -8.45 18.76
C SER A 421 15.23 -7.02 18.36
N LEU A 422 16.05 -6.86 17.30
CA LEU A 422 16.36 -5.55 16.72
C LEU A 422 15.20 -4.97 15.90
N VAL A 423 14.34 -5.83 15.38
CA VAL A 423 13.11 -5.42 14.67
C VAL A 423 11.99 -5.05 15.65
N TYR A 424 12.01 -5.67 16.83
CA TYR A 424 11.07 -5.44 17.93
C TYR A 424 11.84 -5.05 19.20
N PRO A 425 12.48 -3.85 19.22
CA PRO A 425 13.29 -3.41 20.36
C PRO A 425 12.42 -2.92 21.50
N ASN A 426 12.98 -2.99 22.72
CA ASN A 426 12.36 -2.49 23.94
C ASN A 426 13.02 -1.18 24.41
N PHE A 427 13.15 -0.21 23.54
CA PHE A 427 13.69 1.11 23.86
C PHE A 427 12.81 1.83 24.89
N TYR A 428 13.39 2.73 25.67
CA TYR A 428 12.73 3.42 26.78
C TYR A 428 12.19 2.46 27.87
N ASN A 429 12.86 1.32 28.09
CA ASN A 429 12.37 0.25 28.95
C ASN A 429 11.92 0.72 30.34
N ASP A 430 12.72 1.53 31.02
CA ASP A 430 12.41 1.99 32.38
C ASP A 430 11.11 2.80 32.43
N LEU A 431 10.85 3.63 31.40
CA LEU A 431 9.64 4.43 31.30
C LEU A 431 8.43 3.57 30.94
N VAL A 432 8.59 2.66 29.97
CA VAL A 432 7.50 1.78 29.56
C VAL A 432 7.09 0.87 30.71
N SER A 433 8.05 0.18 31.36
CA SER A 433 7.77 -0.69 32.50
C SER A 433 7.08 0.08 33.64
N LYS A 434 7.60 1.27 34.02
CA LYS A 434 7.02 2.12 35.06
C LYS A 434 5.55 2.42 34.82
N TYR A 435 5.21 2.90 33.62
CA TYR A 435 3.84 3.34 33.33
C TYR A 435 2.90 2.18 32.95
N CYS A 436 3.43 1.08 32.42
CA CYS A 436 2.65 -0.14 32.22
C CYS A 436 2.23 -0.77 33.55
N GLU A 437 3.12 -0.78 34.56
CA GLU A 437 2.79 -1.22 35.94
C GLU A 437 1.75 -0.29 36.58
N GLU A 438 1.94 1.06 36.47
CA GLU A 438 1.03 2.07 37.05
C GLU A 438 -0.39 1.93 36.47
N TYR A 439 -0.54 1.75 35.14
CA TYR A 439 -1.84 1.72 34.47
C TYR A 439 -2.35 0.31 34.16
N LYS A 440 -1.63 -0.73 34.58
CA LYS A 440 -2.00 -2.16 34.47
C LYS A 440 -2.26 -2.60 33.02
N ILE A 441 -1.37 -2.24 32.12
CA ILE A 441 -1.37 -2.65 30.71
C ILE A 441 -0.11 -3.47 30.42
N SER A 442 -0.19 -4.42 29.47
CA SER A 442 0.96 -5.20 29.05
C SER A 442 2.03 -4.33 28.37
N GLU A 443 3.31 -4.53 28.73
CA GLU A 443 4.44 -3.88 28.05
C GLU A 443 4.47 -4.21 26.56
N SER A 444 4.19 -5.47 26.19
CA SER A 444 4.15 -5.91 24.79
C SER A 444 3.11 -5.14 23.96
N VAL A 445 1.95 -4.83 24.56
CA VAL A 445 0.92 -3.98 23.97
C VAL A 445 1.42 -2.56 23.76
N MET A 446 2.12 -2.00 24.77
CA MET A 446 2.62 -0.64 24.68
C MET A 446 3.79 -0.49 23.70
N TYR A 447 4.71 -1.45 23.68
CA TYR A 447 5.78 -1.49 22.67
C TYR A 447 5.24 -1.62 21.26
N ALA A 448 4.21 -2.44 21.05
CA ALA A 448 3.55 -2.56 19.75
C ALA A 448 2.95 -1.22 19.31
N LEU A 449 2.33 -0.47 20.22
CA LEU A 449 1.81 0.88 19.96
C LEU A 449 2.94 1.83 19.55
N ILE A 450 3.96 2.03 20.39
CA ILE A 450 5.05 2.99 20.15
C ILE A 450 5.75 2.68 18.82
N ARG A 451 6.05 1.40 18.58
CA ARG A 451 6.67 0.96 17.32
C ARG A 451 5.81 1.29 16.09
N SER A 452 4.51 1.13 16.20
CA SER A 452 3.59 1.35 15.07
C SER A 452 3.35 2.84 14.81
N GLU A 453 3.32 3.66 15.84
CA GLU A 453 3.01 5.08 15.78
C GLU A 453 4.20 5.93 15.33
N SER A 454 5.37 5.70 15.89
CA SER A 454 6.53 6.59 15.69
C SER A 454 7.81 5.90 15.25
N PHE A 455 7.89 4.55 15.24
CA PHE A 455 9.17 3.85 15.15
C PHE A 455 10.17 4.32 16.23
N PHE A 456 9.67 4.62 17.44
CA PHE A 456 10.43 5.16 18.57
C PHE A 456 11.05 6.56 18.35
N ASP A 457 10.53 7.32 17.42
CA ASP A 457 10.93 8.71 17.16
C ASP A 457 10.12 9.65 18.08
N ALA A 458 10.81 10.23 19.07
CA ALA A 458 10.17 11.08 20.08
C ALA A 458 9.74 12.46 19.52
N ASP A 459 10.40 12.93 18.46
CA ASP A 459 10.20 14.25 17.88
C ASP A 459 9.27 14.26 16.67
N VAL A 460 8.83 13.07 16.22
CA VAL A 460 8.02 12.98 15.00
C VAL A 460 6.66 13.66 15.17
N ILE A 461 6.30 14.47 14.18
CA ILE A 461 4.97 15.07 14.05
C ILE A 461 4.36 14.61 12.73
N SER A 462 3.17 13.99 12.82
CA SER A 462 2.47 13.54 11.63
C SER A 462 1.86 14.70 10.84
N SER A 463 1.48 14.46 9.58
CA SER A 463 0.76 15.46 8.77
C SER A 463 -0.59 15.89 9.36
N ALA A 464 -1.17 15.07 10.23
CA ALA A 464 -2.40 15.38 10.97
C ALA A 464 -2.15 16.12 12.30
N GLY A 465 -0.87 16.33 12.69
CA GLY A 465 -0.50 17.01 13.93
C GLY A 465 -0.45 16.10 15.16
N ALA A 466 -0.34 14.78 15.00
CA ALA A 466 -0.07 13.87 16.11
C ALA A 466 1.42 13.90 16.46
N ILE A 467 1.78 13.84 17.76
CA ILE A 467 3.11 14.18 18.27
C ILE A 467 3.70 13.03 19.10
N GLY A 468 4.99 12.76 18.85
CA GLY A 468 5.88 11.97 19.68
C GLY A 468 5.65 10.46 19.64
N LEU A 469 6.24 9.74 20.58
CA LEU A 469 6.33 8.27 20.62
C LEU A 469 5.01 7.54 20.42
N THR A 470 3.93 8.05 21.01
CA THR A 470 2.59 7.45 20.94
C THR A 470 1.64 8.23 20.04
N GLN A 471 2.13 9.21 19.29
CA GLN A 471 1.37 10.01 18.33
C GLN A 471 0.08 10.60 18.91
N LEU A 472 0.20 11.31 20.02
CA LEU A 472 -0.95 11.97 20.65
C LEU A 472 -1.30 13.26 19.92
N MET A 473 -2.59 13.47 19.68
CA MET A 473 -3.10 14.77 19.24
C MET A 473 -3.02 15.79 20.38
N GLU A 474 -2.68 17.05 20.09
CA GLU A 474 -2.53 18.12 21.09
C GLU A 474 -3.76 18.26 21.99
N PHE A 475 -4.97 18.17 21.43
CA PHE A 475 -6.20 18.25 22.22
C PHE A 475 -6.34 17.06 23.19
N THR A 476 -5.88 15.86 22.79
CA THR A 476 -5.88 14.66 23.66
C THR A 476 -4.86 14.85 24.79
N GLY A 477 -3.65 15.32 24.46
CA GLY A 477 -2.62 15.66 25.44
C GLY A 477 -3.11 16.67 26.47
N SER A 478 -3.76 17.74 26.03
CA SER A 478 -4.35 18.78 26.92
C SER A 478 -5.42 18.21 27.86
N ASP A 479 -6.27 17.30 27.37
CA ASP A 479 -7.30 16.68 28.22
C ASP A 479 -6.69 15.75 29.27
N ILE A 480 -5.62 15.02 28.93
CA ILE A 480 -4.87 14.16 29.85
C ILE A 480 -4.13 15.03 30.88
N ALA A 481 -3.41 16.06 30.43
CA ALA A 481 -2.69 16.99 31.30
C ALA A 481 -3.62 17.63 32.36
N ARG A 482 -4.80 18.06 31.95
CA ARG A 482 -5.83 18.58 32.85
C ARG A 482 -6.25 17.54 33.90
N ARG A 483 -6.40 16.27 33.53
CA ARG A 483 -6.69 15.19 34.50
C ARG A 483 -5.57 14.98 35.50
N PHE A 484 -4.33 15.05 35.03
CA PHE A 484 -3.14 14.87 35.85
C PHE A 484 -2.75 16.15 36.59
N LYS A 485 -3.50 17.25 36.40
CA LYS A 485 -3.22 18.60 36.99
C LYS A 485 -1.82 19.09 36.59
N MET A 486 -1.37 18.79 35.40
CA MET A 486 -0.12 19.27 34.82
C MET A 486 -0.41 20.52 34.00
N SER A 487 0.28 21.62 34.32
CA SER A 487 0.17 22.89 33.58
C SER A 487 1.30 23.10 32.59
N ASP A 488 2.41 22.40 32.79
CA ASP A 488 3.59 22.44 31.92
C ASP A 488 3.96 21.03 31.50
N TYR A 489 3.93 20.77 30.19
CA TYR A 489 4.25 19.50 29.60
C TYR A 489 4.66 19.65 28.13
N SER A 490 5.47 18.72 27.62
CA SER A 490 5.76 18.59 26.19
C SER A 490 5.38 17.20 25.71
N LEU A 491 4.71 17.09 24.55
CA LEU A 491 4.43 15.80 23.92
C LEU A 491 5.64 15.23 23.15
N THR A 492 6.73 16.00 23.00
CA THR A 492 8.02 15.51 22.51
C THR A 492 8.91 15.00 23.64
N ASP A 493 8.57 15.28 24.92
CA ASP A 493 9.26 14.68 26.04
C ASP A 493 8.88 13.20 26.18
N PRO A 494 9.85 12.26 26.11
CA PRO A 494 9.57 10.83 26.14
C PRO A 494 8.77 10.37 27.35
N GLU A 495 9.10 10.85 28.56
CA GLU A 495 8.41 10.44 29.78
C GLU A 495 6.95 10.90 29.78
N THR A 496 6.70 12.13 29.43
CA THR A 496 5.35 12.69 29.31
C THR A 496 4.53 11.96 28.27
N ASN A 497 5.11 11.74 27.09
CA ASN A 497 4.41 11.10 25.97
C ASN A 497 4.07 9.63 26.28
N ILE A 498 5.03 8.86 26.80
CA ILE A 498 4.79 7.45 27.20
C ILE A 498 3.73 7.39 28.30
N ARG A 499 3.84 8.22 29.34
CA ARG A 499 2.86 8.29 30.43
C ARG A 499 1.45 8.56 29.93
N PHE A 500 1.29 9.59 29.10
CA PHE A 500 0.00 9.99 28.56
C PHE A 500 -0.57 8.93 27.61
N GLY A 501 0.24 8.41 26.69
CA GLY A 501 -0.15 7.38 25.74
C GLY A 501 -0.55 6.07 26.41
N THR A 502 0.22 5.63 27.41
CA THR A 502 -0.09 4.43 28.19
C THR A 502 -1.40 4.57 28.94
N TRP A 503 -1.60 5.70 29.66
CA TRP A 503 -2.86 5.98 30.32
C TRP A 503 -4.04 6.03 29.33
N TYR A 504 -3.87 6.68 28.19
CA TYR A 504 -4.93 6.82 27.20
C TYR A 504 -5.33 5.48 26.61
N LEU A 505 -4.36 4.66 26.21
CA LEU A 505 -4.63 3.32 25.69
C LEU A 505 -5.29 2.42 26.73
N ALA A 506 -4.78 2.41 27.99
CA ALA A 506 -5.37 1.64 29.08
C ALA A 506 -6.83 2.06 29.35
N ASN A 507 -7.11 3.37 29.31
CA ASN A 507 -8.48 3.87 29.44
C ASN A 507 -9.39 3.45 28.28
N LEU A 508 -8.88 3.40 27.05
CA LEU A 508 -9.64 2.93 25.90
C LEU A 508 -9.93 1.43 25.99
N ILE A 509 -8.94 0.61 26.36
CA ILE A 509 -9.09 -0.83 26.58
C ILE A 509 -10.16 -1.10 27.62
N SER A 510 -10.06 -0.48 28.79
CA SER A 510 -11.06 -0.63 29.87
C SER A 510 -12.48 -0.23 29.45
N ARG A 511 -12.61 0.76 28.56
CA ARG A 511 -13.92 1.19 28.01
C ARG A 511 -14.43 0.33 26.87
N CYS A 512 -13.65 -0.65 26.45
CA CYS A 512 -13.94 -1.62 25.39
C CYS A 512 -13.92 -3.06 25.93
N ASP A 513 -14.46 -3.27 27.11
CA ASP A 513 -14.63 -4.58 27.78
C ASP A 513 -13.28 -5.32 27.95
N ASP A 514 -12.23 -4.56 28.27
CA ASP A 514 -10.85 -5.01 28.46
C ASP A 514 -10.24 -5.71 27.22
N SER A 515 -10.75 -5.39 26.02
CA SER A 515 -10.20 -5.91 24.75
C SER A 515 -9.09 -5.01 24.22
N PRO A 516 -7.83 -5.52 24.12
CA PRO A 516 -6.73 -4.77 23.51
C PRO A 516 -6.98 -4.40 22.06
N LEU A 517 -7.55 -5.31 21.25
CA LEU A 517 -7.86 -5.05 19.85
C LEU A 517 -8.85 -3.89 19.67
N LEU A 518 -9.93 -3.89 20.45
CA LEU A 518 -10.89 -2.77 20.42
C LEU A 518 -10.31 -1.47 20.96
N GLY A 519 -9.38 -1.56 21.89
CA GLY A 519 -8.55 -0.45 22.36
C GLY A 519 -7.71 0.14 21.23
N PHE A 520 -7.04 -0.70 20.45
CA PHE A 520 -6.25 -0.29 19.27
C PHE A 520 -7.12 0.41 18.22
N PHE A 521 -8.26 -0.17 17.88
CA PHE A 521 -9.18 0.48 16.96
C PHE A 521 -9.69 1.82 17.50
N SER A 522 -9.93 1.90 18.81
CA SER A 522 -10.39 3.13 19.46
C SER A 522 -9.32 4.20 19.47
N TYR A 523 -8.06 3.80 19.56
CA TYR A 523 -6.91 4.71 19.51
C TYR A 523 -6.78 5.35 18.11
N ASN A 524 -6.83 4.53 17.05
CA ASN A 524 -6.70 4.97 15.67
C ASN A 524 -7.96 5.69 15.14
N ALA A 525 -9.13 5.06 15.27
CA ALA A 525 -10.37 5.55 14.64
C ALA A 525 -11.31 6.32 15.58
N GLY A 526 -11.06 6.27 16.88
CA GLY A 526 -11.90 6.84 17.92
C GLY A 526 -13.01 5.91 18.41
N ILE A 527 -13.19 5.82 19.73
CA ILE A 527 -14.10 4.88 20.40
C ILE A 527 -15.57 4.95 19.93
N THR A 528 -16.03 6.14 19.53
CA THR A 528 -17.40 6.33 19.04
C THR A 528 -17.66 5.57 17.75
N ARG A 529 -16.67 5.54 16.83
CA ARG A 529 -16.76 4.76 15.59
C ARG A 529 -16.73 3.26 15.87
N VAL A 530 -15.83 2.82 16.75
CA VAL A 530 -15.71 1.40 17.12
C VAL A 530 -17.01 0.89 17.71
N ARG A 531 -17.62 1.63 18.65
CA ARG A 531 -18.94 1.28 19.23
C ARG A 531 -20.03 1.21 18.17
N ARG A 532 -20.03 2.10 17.18
CA ARG A 532 -21.00 2.04 16.06
C ARG A 532 -20.80 0.79 15.21
N TRP A 533 -19.56 0.41 14.92
CA TRP A 533 -19.27 -0.82 14.17
C TRP A 533 -19.74 -2.07 14.92
N LEU A 534 -19.44 -2.17 16.21
CA LEU A 534 -19.89 -3.28 17.06
C LEU A 534 -21.42 -3.39 17.14
N GLN A 535 -22.15 -2.29 17.11
CA GLN A 535 -23.61 -2.28 17.13
C GLN A 535 -24.25 -2.56 15.77
N SER A 536 -23.48 -2.61 14.69
CA SER A 536 -23.99 -2.96 13.36
C SER A 536 -24.57 -4.35 13.34
N SER A 537 -25.73 -4.51 12.69
CA SER A 537 -26.40 -5.79 12.55
C SER A 537 -25.66 -6.74 11.63
N LEU A 538 -25.66 -8.02 11.98
CA LEU A 538 -25.20 -9.12 11.14
C LEU A 538 -26.06 -10.34 11.50
N THR A 539 -26.68 -10.98 10.51
CA THR A 539 -27.79 -11.92 10.68
C THR A 539 -27.46 -13.05 11.65
N GLU A 540 -26.29 -13.69 11.49
CA GLU A 540 -25.85 -14.86 12.24
C GLU A 540 -25.45 -14.55 13.68
N PHE A 541 -25.04 -13.33 13.94
CA PHE A 541 -24.57 -12.89 15.26
C PHE A 541 -25.56 -11.93 15.95
N GLY A 542 -26.61 -11.50 15.26
CA GLY A 542 -27.48 -10.41 15.70
C GLY A 542 -26.76 -9.04 15.62
N LYS A 543 -25.64 -8.89 16.32
CA LYS A 543 -24.75 -7.73 16.25
C LYS A 543 -23.32 -8.19 16.02
N LYS A 544 -22.51 -7.35 15.39
CA LYS A 544 -21.08 -7.60 15.18
C LYS A 544 -20.29 -7.70 16.49
N SER A 545 -20.79 -7.14 17.60
CA SER A 545 -20.18 -7.32 18.93
C SER A 545 -20.14 -8.76 19.41
N ASN A 546 -20.95 -9.64 18.85
CA ASN A 546 -21.00 -11.06 19.21
C ASN A 546 -20.18 -11.95 18.27
N MET A 547 -19.53 -11.35 17.30
CA MET A 547 -18.66 -12.02 16.35
C MET A 547 -17.25 -12.20 16.94
N PRO A 548 -16.55 -13.32 16.67
CA PRO A 548 -15.13 -13.44 17.03
C PRO A 548 -14.31 -12.26 16.53
N LEU A 549 -13.43 -11.72 17.37
CA LEU A 549 -12.74 -10.45 17.07
C LEU A 549 -11.82 -10.52 15.86
N ASP A 550 -11.22 -11.67 15.55
CA ASP A 550 -10.44 -11.88 14.34
C ASP A 550 -11.27 -11.78 13.06
N LEU A 551 -12.51 -12.22 13.08
CA LEU A 551 -13.47 -12.04 11.99
C LEU A 551 -14.04 -10.61 11.98
N PHE A 552 -14.35 -10.05 13.16
CA PHE A 552 -14.83 -8.66 13.27
C PHE A 552 -13.83 -7.66 12.68
N LEU A 553 -12.55 -7.83 12.93
CA LEU A 553 -11.46 -6.99 12.37
C LEU A 553 -11.63 -6.81 10.86
N GLU A 554 -11.90 -7.89 10.15
CA GLU A 554 -12.02 -7.88 8.69
C GLU A 554 -13.28 -7.16 8.19
N THR A 555 -14.27 -6.96 9.05
CA THR A 555 -15.52 -6.21 8.72
C THR A 555 -15.40 -4.70 8.95
N VAL A 556 -14.31 -4.22 9.56
CA VAL A 556 -14.09 -2.80 9.81
C VAL A 556 -13.99 -2.04 8.48
N PRO A 557 -14.77 -0.98 8.23
CA PRO A 557 -14.86 -0.38 6.91
C PRO A 557 -13.60 0.42 6.48
N PHE A 558 -12.74 0.80 7.44
CA PHE A 558 -11.52 1.56 7.17
C PHE A 558 -10.32 0.63 7.03
N ALA A 559 -9.76 0.54 5.83
CA ALA A 559 -8.60 -0.31 5.53
C ALA A 559 -7.39 0.03 6.42
N GLU A 560 -7.14 1.32 6.65
CA GLU A 560 -6.07 1.79 7.55
C GLU A 560 -6.26 1.24 8.99
N THR A 561 -7.47 1.26 9.51
CA THR A 561 -7.75 0.75 10.87
C THR A 561 -7.63 -0.78 10.94
N ARG A 562 -8.04 -1.51 9.89
CA ARG A 562 -7.84 -2.96 9.83
C ARG A 562 -6.35 -3.31 9.85
N GLU A 563 -5.59 -2.66 8.98
CA GLU A 563 -4.14 -2.88 8.90
C GLU A 563 -3.42 -2.47 10.20
N TYR A 564 -3.86 -1.38 10.84
CA TYR A 564 -3.38 -0.97 12.15
C TYR A 564 -3.60 -2.07 13.20
N GLY A 565 -4.80 -2.63 13.27
CA GLY A 565 -5.10 -3.75 14.19
C GLY A 565 -4.23 -4.98 13.92
N ARG A 566 -4.08 -5.39 12.65
CA ARG A 566 -3.23 -6.53 12.28
C ARG A 566 -1.76 -6.31 12.67
N LYS A 567 -1.23 -5.11 12.45
CA LYS A 567 0.15 -4.75 12.82
C LYS A 567 0.36 -4.79 14.33
N LEU A 568 -0.57 -4.22 15.10
CA LEU A 568 -0.45 -4.20 16.56
C LEU A 568 -0.59 -5.59 17.17
N ILE A 569 -1.52 -6.41 16.70
CA ILE A 569 -1.62 -7.81 17.13
C ILE A 569 -0.31 -8.55 16.84
N SER A 570 0.18 -8.46 15.61
CA SER A 570 1.42 -9.14 15.21
C SER A 570 2.62 -8.67 16.03
N ALA A 571 2.74 -7.37 16.26
CA ALA A 571 3.83 -6.80 17.05
C ALA A 571 3.72 -7.21 18.53
N THR A 572 2.53 -7.16 19.12
CA THR A 572 2.31 -7.59 20.52
C THR A 572 2.71 -9.04 20.72
N ILE A 573 2.31 -9.92 19.79
CA ILE A 573 2.67 -11.34 19.82
C ILE A 573 4.19 -11.50 19.69
N ALA A 574 4.85 -10.76 18.80
CA ALA A 574 6.28 -10.83 18.61
C ALA A 574 7.05 -10.38 19.87
N TYR A 575 6.67 -9.25 20.47
CA TYR A 575 7.26 -8.78 21.72
C TYR A 575 7.08 -9.77 22.86
N ASP A 576 5.88 -10.28 23.05
CA ASP A 576 5.60 -11.23 24.14
C ASP A 576 6.31 -12.56 23.94
N TRP A 577 6.38 -13.06 22.69
CA TRP A 577 7.16 -14.26 22.36
C TRP A 577 8.66 -14.07 22.56
N LEU A 578 9.21 -12.91 22.24
CA LEU A 578 10.61 -12.58 22.50
C LEU A 578 10.91 -12.53 24.01
N ALA A 579 10.00 -12.02 24.81
CA ALA A 579 10.13 -11.98 26.26
C ALA A 579 9.94 -13.37 26.87
N SER A 580 8.87 -14.07 26.52
CA SER A 580 8.50 -15.38 27.05
C SER A 580 7.77 -16.25 26.03
N PRO A 581 8.47 -17.13 25.30
CA PRO A 581 7.87 -17.96 24.25
C PRO A 581 6.68 -18.83 24.70
N SER A 582 6.64 -19.19 25.96
CA SER A 582 5.56 -20.02 26.53
C SER A 582 4.23 -19.28 26.63
N ARG A 583 4.22 -17.94 26.62
CA ARG A 583 3.02 -17.12 26.70
C ARG A 583 2.26 -16.98 25.37
N PHE A 584 2.85 -17.40 24.27
CA PHE A 584 2.27 -17.22 22.94
C PHE A 584 0.76 -17.56 22.85
N PRO A 585 0.28 -18.73 23.31
CA PRO A 585 -1.15 -19.04 23.20
C PRO A 585 -2.02 -18.10 24.05
N GLN A 586 -1.59 -17.80 25.27
CA GLN A 586 -2.29 -16.88 26.15
C GLN A 586 -2.36 -15.47 25.57
N THR A 587 -1.28 -14.99 24.96
CA THR A 587 -1.24 -13.67 24.31
C THR A 587 -2.24 -13.59 23.17
N VAL A 588 -2.32 -14.62 22.31
CA VAL A 588 -3.31 -14.65 21.22
C VAL A 588 -4.75 -14.63 21.76
N GLU A 589 -5.01 -15.41 22.85
CA GLU A 589 -6.34 -15.44 23.49
C GLU A 589 -6.70 -14.08 24.10
N GLU A 590 -5.78 -13.42 24.80
CA GLU A 590 -5.99 -12.10 25.40
C GLU A 590 -6.25 -11.01 24.35
N LEU A 591 -5.62 -11.10 23.18
CA LEU A 591 -5.79 -10.13 22.10
C LEU A 591 -7.10 -10.31 21.32
N LEU A 592 -7.60 -11.55 21.23
CA LEU A 592 -8.80 -11.89 20.46
C LEU A 592 -10.05 -12.14 21.32
N LYS A 593 -9.97 -11.84 22.60
CA LYS A 593 -11.07 -11.96 23.57
C LYS A 593 -12.12 -10.88 23.44
#